data_10e2ab391ee566590cf8bfdd6e26670d
#
_entry.id   10e2ab391ee566590cf8bfdd6e26670d
#
_cell.length_a   1.000
_cell.length_b   1.000
_cell.length_c   1.000
_cell.angle_alpha   90.00
_cell.angle_beta   90.00
_cell.angle_gamma   90.00
#
_symmetry.space_group_name_H-M   'P 1'
#
loop_
_entity.id
_entity.type
_entity.pdbx_description
1 polymer ?
#
loop_
_entity_poly.entity_id
_entity_poly.type
_entity_poly.pdbx_seq_one_letter_code
_entity_poly.pdbx_strand_id
1 'polypeptide(L)'
;MRNCIMRASITCLLALHCCFFAPASRADDVKKTDVYARIKASIDAVPAINTHDHLRPFEQITPRNRTEQGRGMTLHSIWASSYFRWIHPLEPWPKDGSFDTWWSKAKHNFANARATSFYRYLLPAFRDLYDVDFDTITDEQACALNDKIFENYKTDQWLKEVITERANIELMVIDNYWARLDFTTHYPFAVALCNVTSLVRGFHPSEFDNPLDDPYVFAKRHEMQIDSLDDYVSVLDQVLATARQAGAICLKNTLAYQRTLRFENVSKERAAQIFGRPHNELTAQEIKDFEDFIMWRLVVLAAKHDLPFQIHTGQARIQGSNPMLLVDLIEANPKTKFVLFHGGFPWVGETGVIAMRCRNVWIDSVWLPTLSYTMAKRAYREWLEAVPSNRIMWGSDTGTAEGIYGATVFTRRCLAEALAEKVIRGELREKHALHIGRQIMRENALELFPQLKERLWRR
;
A
#
# COMPACT_ATOMS: atom_id res chain seq x y z
N MET A 1 -61.18 69.87 27.72
CA MET A 1 -60.23 70.82 27.14
C MET A 1 -58.87 70.72 27.77
N ARG A 2 -57.84 70.67 27.00
CA ARG A 2 -56.38 70.68 27.27
C ARG A 2 -55.77 69.29 27.69
N ASN A 3 -55.14 68.77 26.67
CA ASN A 3 -54.21 67.67 26.70
C ASN A 3 -52.97 67.96 27.54
N CYS A 4 -52.49 66.98 28.28
CA CYS A 4 -51.17 66.98 28.84
C CYS A 4 -50.49 65.69 28.39
N ILE A 5 -49.56 65.83 27.45
CA ILE A 5 -48.78 64.74 26.93
C ILE A 5 -47.57 64.50 27.88
N MET A 6 -47.50 63.34 28.52
CA MET A 6 -46.32 62.88 29.24
C MET A 6 -45.40 62.13 28.30
N ARG A 7 -44.19 62.66 28.06
CA ARG A 7 -43.10 61.99 27.36
C ARG A 7 -42.38 61.06 28.33
N ALA A 8 -42.48 59.76 28.09
CA ALA A 8 -41.63 58.78 28.76
C ALA A 8 -40.36 58.58 27.95
N SER A 9 -39.21 58.89 28.56
CA SER A 9 -37.87 58.63 28.00
C SER A 9 -37.51 57.15 28.28
N ILE A 10 -37.39 56.38 27.24
CA ILE A 10 -36.86 54.98 27.32
C ILE A 10 -35.36 55.05 27.12
N THR A 11 -34.60 54.84 28.18
CA THR A 11 -33.14 54.68 28.12
C THR A 11 -32.83 53.21 27.78
N CYS A 12 -32.40 52.97 26.55
CA CYS A 12 -31.99 51.65 26.05
C CYS A 12 -30.57 51.38 26.52
N LEU A 13 -30.39 50.50 27.50
CA LEU A 13 -29.08 49.93 27.87
C LEU A 13 -28.68 48.90 26.81
N LEU A 14 -27.75 49.26 25.93
CA LEU A 14 -27.05 48.31 25.09
C LEU A 14 -26.01 47.54 25.92
N ALA A 15 -26.39 46.28 26.33
CA ALA A 15 -25.44 45.32 26.86
C ALA A 15 -24.55 44.80 25.70
N LEU A 16 -23.31 45.26 25.59
CA LEU A 16 -22.31 44.66 24.71
C LEU A 16 -21.98 43.23 25.24
N HIS A 17 -22.57 42.21 24.61
CA HIS A 17 -22.07 40.85 24.74
C HIS A 17 -20.76 40.73 23.95
N CYS A 18 -19.62 40.87 24.65
CA CYS A 18 -18.33 40.40 24.13
C CYS A 18 -18.36 38.89 24.03
N CYS A 19 -18.79 38.38 22.87
CA CYS A 19 -18.51 37.00 22.52
C CYS A 19 -16.99 36.86 22.39
N PHE A 20 -16.34 36.33 23.41
CA PHE A 20 -14.99 35.79 23.27
C PHE A 20 -15.05 34.64 22.26
N PHE A 21 -14.80 34.92 21.01
CA PHE A 21 -14.43 33.90 20.05
C PHE A 21 -13.09 33.33 20.57
N ALA A 22 -13.14 32.17 21.21
CA ALA A 22 -11.94 31.36 21.38
C ALA A 22 -11.36 31.16 19.97
N PRO A 23 -10.08 31.46 19.73
CA PRO A 23 -9.49 31.24 18.42
C PRO A 23 -9.65 29.75 18.10
N ALA A 24 -10.25 29.44 16.95
CA ALA A 24 -10.30 28.09 16.43
C ALA A 24 -8.84 27.57 16.46
N SER A 25 -8.58 26.50 17.20
CA SER A 25 -7.27 25.89 17.32
C SER A 25 -6.81 25.53 15.91
N ARG A 26 -5.79 26.22 15.41
CA ARG A 26 -5.24 25.99 14.08
C ARG A 26 -4.76 24.54 14.01
N ALA A 27 -5.25 23.80 13.04
CA ALA A 27 -4.82 22.43 12.71
C ALA A 27 -3.29 22.34 12.42
N ASP A 28 -2.64 23.48 12.20
CA ASP A 28 -1.21 23.59 11.94
C ASP A 28 -0.32 23.48 13.18
N ASP A 29 -0.88 23.41 14.38
CA ASP A 29 -0.10 23.50 15.61
C ASP A 29 0.30 22.16 16.22
N VAL A 30 -0.31 21.04 15.77
CA VAL A 30 -0.01 19.72 16.36
C VAL A 30 1.46 19.33 16.26
N LYS A 31 2.10 19.61 15.12
CA LYS A 31 3.52 19.30 14.88
C LYS A 31 4.50 20.08 15.75
N LYS A 32 4.07 21.19 16.34
CA LYS A 32 4.86 22.03 17.22
C LYS A 32 4.73 21.64 18.70
N THR A 33 3.89 20.65 19.01
CA THR A 33 3.64 20.23 20.38
C THR A 33 4.64 19.19 20.85
N ASP A 34 4.99 19.22 22.14
CA ASP A 34 5.82 18.19 22.77
C ASP A 34 5.19 16.80 22.70
N VAL A 35 3.84 16.72 22.72
CA VAL A 35 3.10 15.47 22.55
C VAL A 35 3.41 14.84 21.20
N TYR A 36 3.35 15.62 20.12
CA TYR A 36 3.69 15.13 18.79
C TYR A 36 5.16 14.70 18.74
N ALA A 37 6.07 15.50 19.27
CA ALA A 37 7.50 15.19 19.26
C ALA A 37 7.79 13.84 19.95
N ARG A 38 7.22 13.59 21.14
CA ARG A 38 7.38 12.31 21.85
C ARG A 38 6.76 11.12 21.12
N ILE A 39 5.53 11.27 20.59
CA ILE A 39 4.87 10.21 19.84
C ILE A 39 5.65 9.90 18.56
N LYS A 40 6.08 10.92 17.82
CA LYS A 40 6.87 10.78 16.60
C LYS A 40 8.20 10.05 16.88
N ALA A 41 8.93 10.47 17.89
CA ALA A 41 10.18 9.83 18.29
C ALA A 41 9.99 8.35 18.66
N SER A 42 8.91 8.03 19.39
CA SER A 42 8.57 6.64 19.72
C SER A 42 8.26 5.81 18.49
N ILE A 43 7.49 6.33 17.51
CA ILE A 43 7.16 5.65 16.26
C ILE A 43 8.41 5.47 15.38
N ASP A 44 9.31 6.47 15.34
CA ASP A 44 10.55 6.39 14.56
C ASP A 44 11.51 5.31 15.09
N ALA A 45 11.51 5.11 16.40
CA ALA A 45 12.33 4.09 17.05
C ALA A 45 11.83 2.65 16.82
N VAL A 46 10.61 2.45 16.31
CA VAL A 46 10.08 1.11 16.05
C VAL A 46 10.79 0.48 14.86
N PRO A 47 11.46 -0.70 15.02
CA PRO A 47 11.91 -1.49 13.88
C PRO A 47 10.68 -2.03 13.14
N ALA A 48 10.34 -1.41 12.02
CA ALA A 48 9.08 -1.61 11.38
C ALA A 48 9.00 -2.91 10.56
N ILE A 49 7.80 -3.47 10.43
CA ILE A 49 7.51 -4.52 9.46
C ILE A 49 6.69 -3.91 8.33
N ASN A 50 7.27 -3.88 7.15
CA ASN A 50 6.62 -3.45 5.92
C ASN A 50 5.82 -4.61 5.34
N THR A 51 4.48 -4.53 5.40
CA THR A 51 3.59 -5.64 5.04
C THR A 51 3.44 -5.87 3.54
N HIS A 52 3.96 -4.96 2.71
CA HIS A 52 3.89 -5.11 1.25
C HIS A 52 4.80 -4.14 0.51
N ASP A 53 5.57 -4.69 -0.43
CA ASP A 53 6.43 -3.93 -1.32
C ASP A 53 6.69 -4.65 -2.65
N HIS A 54 7.30 -3.94 -3.62
CA HIS A 54 7.63 -4.43 -4.95
C HIS A 54 9.13 -4.35 -5.26
N LEU A 55 9.99 -4.41 -4.23
CA LEU A 55 11.44 -4.37 -4.42
C LEU A 55 11.91 -5.59 -5.21
N ARG A 56 12.41 -5.35 -6.42
CA ARG A 56 12.95 -6.39 -7.30
C ARG A 56 14.34 -6.83 -6.84
N PRO A 57 14.81 -8.02 -7.29
CA PRO A 57 16.22 -8.37 -7.21
C PRO A 57 17.08 -7.23 -7.76
N PHE A 58 18.24 -6.97 -7.16
CA PHE A 58 19.06 -5.79 -7.46
C PHE A 58 19.31 -5.61 -8.96
N GLU A 59 19.66 -6.68 -9.67
CA GLU A 59 19.93 -6.64 -11.11
C GLU A 59 18.69 -6.37 -11.98
N GLN A 60 17.50 -6.53 -11.41
CA GLN A 60 16.20 -6.36 -12.09
C GLN A 60 15.50 -5.05 -11.73
N ILE A 61 16.10 -4.20 -10.88
CA ILE A 61 15.51 -2.90 -10.56
C ILE A 61 15.48 -2.04 -11.83
N THR A 62 14.31 -1.52 -12.15
CA THR A 62 14.05 -0.72 -13.34
C THR A 62 13.43 0.63 -13.01
N PRO A 63 13.57 1.64 -13.87
CA PRO A 63 14.37 1.64 -15.09
C PRO A 63 15.85 1.90 -14.78
N ARG A 64 16.75 1.10 -15.39
CA ARG A 64 18.19 1.43 -15.44
C ARG A 64 18.45 2.13 -16.76
N ASN A 65 18.77 3.39 -16.70
CA ASN A 65 18.96 4.23 -17.87
C ASN A 65 20.36 4.04 -18.46
N ARG A 66 20.47 4.21 -19.78
CA ARG A 66 21.79 4.34 -20.43
C ARG A 66 22.30 5.76 -20.17
N THR A 67 23.52 5.89 -19.68
CA THR A 67 24.25 7.13 -19.46
C THR A 67 25.61 7.05 -20.11
N GLU A 68 26.42 8.12 -20.11
CA GLU A 68 27.81 8.13 -20.54
C GLU A 68 28.67 7.18 -19.70
N GLN A 69 28.31 6.96 -18.41
CA GLN A 69 29.03 6.06 -17.51
C GLN A 69 28.56 4.59 -17.58
N GLY A 70 27.59 4.28 -18.47
CA GLY A 70 27.01 2.95 -18.58
C GLY A 70 25.53 2.89 -18.23
N ARG A 71 25.01 1.70 -17.87
CA ARG A 71 23.61 1.53 -17.45
C ARG A 71 23.49 1.56 -15.93
N GLY A 72 22.61 2.42 -15.41
CA GLY A 72 22.40 2.55 -13.97
C GLY A 72 21.11 3.27 -13.59
N MET A 73 20.89 3.36 -12.29
CA MET A 73 19.82 4.18 -11.73
C MET A 73 20.21 5.65 -11.82
N THR A 74 19.25 6.50 -12.07
CA THR A 74 19.40 7.94 -12.25
C THR A 74 18.29 8.66 -11.47
N LEU A 75 18.36 9.97 -11.36
CA LEU A 75 17.27 10.77 -10.79
C LEU A 75 15.95 10.54 -11.56
N HIS A 76 16.03 10.41 -12.90
CA HIS A 76 14.87 9.98 -13.69
C HIS A 76 14.33 8.63 -13.23
N SER A 77 15.22 7.65 -12.97
CA SER A 77 14.81 6.30 -12.54
C SER A 77 13.98 6.33 -11.26
N ILE A 78 14.38 7.14 -10.28
CA ILE A 78 13.65 7.29 -9.01
C ILE A 78 12.24 7.85 -9.27
N TRP A 79 12.13 8.94 -10.03
CA TRP A 79 10.83 9.52 -10.36
C TRP A 79 9.98 8.62 -11.27
N ALA A 80 10.56 7.93 -12.22
CA ALA A 80 9.87 7.02 -13.12
C ALA A 80 9.35 5.75 -12.43
N SER A 81 10.05 5.30 -11.37
CA SER A 81 9.64 4.18 -10.52
C SER A 81 8.64 4.58 -9.45
N SER A 82 8.48 5.88 -9.19
CA SER A 82 7.48 6.41 -8.28
C SER A 82 6.11 6.48 -8.96
N TYR A 83 5.07 6.72 -8.16
CA TYR A 83 3.71 6.91 -8.68
C TYR A 83 3.47 8.30 -9.29
N PHE A 84 4.49 9.16 -9.40
CA PHE A 84 4.39 10.49 -10.00
C PHE A 84 3.75 10.46 -11.40
N ARG A 85 4.12 9.48 -12.21
CA ARG A 85 3.59 9.30 -13.58
C ARG A 85 2.08 8.99 -13.64
N TRP A 86 1.46 8.63 -12.53
CA TRP A 86 0.01 8.40 -12.48
C TRP A 86 -0.79 9.70 -12.47
N ILE A 87 -0.17 10.79 -12.05
CA ILE A 87 -0.83 12.10 -11.91
C ILE A 87 -0.29 13.14 -12.88
N HIS A 88 0.95 12.97 -13.34
CA HIS A 88 1.60 13.93 -14.22
C HIS A 88 2.58 13.25 -15.17
N PRO A 89 2.65 13.65 -16.46
CA PRO A 89 3.70 13.18 -17.35
C PRO A 89 5.08 13.50 -16.79
N LEU A 90 6.00 12.54 -16.90
CA LEU A 90 7.42 12.74 -16.67
C LEU A 90 8.14 12.66 -18.01
N GLU A 91 9.01 13.63 -18.30
CA GLU A 91 9.85 13.61 -19.50
C GLU A 91 10.60 12.27 -19.61
N PRO A 92 10.53 11.57 -20.74
CA PRO A 92 11.24 10.31 -20.91
C PRO A 92 12.76 10.52 -20.91
N TRP A 93 13.49 9.50 -20.49
CA TRP A 93 14.95 9.52 -20.55
C TRP A 93 15.41 9.59 -22.02
N PRO A 94 16.33 10.50 -22.37
CA PRO A 94 16.73 10.72 -23.76
C PRO A 94 17.60 9.59 -24.31
N LYS A 95 17.56 9.40 -25.62
CA LYS A 95 18.33 8.33 -26.31
C LYS A 95 19.83 8.53 -26.25
N ASP A 96 20.28 9.78 -26.19
CA ASP A 96 21.70 10.16 -26.04
C ASP A 96 22.26 9.86 -24.66
N GLY A 97 21.39 9.62 -23.67
CA GLY A 97 21.79 9.31 -22.31
C GLY A 97 22.21 10.51 -21.47
N SER A 98 21.99 11.74 -21.97
CA SER A 98 22.39 12.98 -21.32
C SER A 98 21.43 13.38 -20.23
N PHE A 99 21.94 13.60 -19.01
CA PHE A 99 21.18 14.15 -17.90
C PHE A 99 20.69 15.56 -18.21
N ASP A 100 21.53 16.42 -18.77
CA ASP A 100 21.18 17.81 -19.06
C ASP A 100 20.06 17.90 -20.07
N THR A 101 20.06 17.06 -21.10
CA THR A 101 18.99 16.97 -22.09
C THR A 101 17.66 16.60 -21.40
N TRP A 102 17.69 15.66 -20.46
CA TRP A 102 16.50 15.28 -19.70
C TRP A 102 16.07 16.39 -18.74
N TRP A 103 16.98 16.89 -17.90
CA TRP A 103 16.66 17.81 -16.82
C TRP A 103 16.13 19.15 -17.29
N SER A 104 16.69 19.68 -18.39
CA SER A 104 16.23 20.95 -18.99
C SER A 104 14.72 20.98 -19.25
N LYS A 105 14.11 19.82 -19.52
CA LYS A 105 12.68 19.66 -19.76
C LYS A 105 11.96 19.15 -18.51
N ALA A 106 12.49 18.13 -17.84
CA ALA A 106 11.87 17.41 -16.73
C ALA A 106 11.61 18.33 -15.52
N LYS A 107 12.47 19.30 -15.23
CA LYS A 107 12.30 20.24 -14.10
C LYS A 107 10.98 21.00 -14.15
N HIS A 108 10.39 21.19 -15.33
CA HIS A 108 9.08 21.83 -15.49
C HIS A 108 7.90 20.90 -15.17
N ASN A 109 8.10 19.58 -15.21
CA ASN A 109 7.05 18.63 -14.92
C ASN A 109 6.59 18.70 -13.45
N PHE A 110 7.48 19.10 -12.53
CA PHE A 110 7.21 19.10 -11.10
C PHE A 110 6.34 20.27 -10.63
N ALA A 111 6.29 21.39 -11.38
CA ALA A 111 5.69 22.64 -10.96
C ALA A 111 4.22 22.51 -10.49
N ASN A 112 3.42 21.76 -11.24
CA ASN A 112 1.99 21.60 -10.94
C ASN A 112 1.71 20.44 -9.96
N ALA A 113 2.71 19.62 -9.63
CA ALA A 113 2.55 18.43 -8.79
C ALA A 113 3.01 18.65 -7.34
N ARG A 114 3.63 19.79 -6.99
CA ARG A 114 4.28 20.06 -5.69
C ARG A 114 3.40 19.83 -4.46
N ALA A 115 2.09 20.08 -4.57
CA ALA A 115 1.14 19.85 -3.48
C ALA A 115 0.66 18.40 -3.37
N THR A 116 0.90 17.55 -4.37
CA THR A 116 0.40 16.18 -4.40
C THR A 116 1.21 15.28 -3.48
N SER A 117 0.55 14.26 -2.94
CA SER A 117 1.23 13.28 -2.08
C SER A 117 2.27 12.47 -2.85
N PHE A 118 2.03 12.14 -4.13
CA PHE A 118 3.00 11.42 -4.98
C PHE A 118 4.28 12.19 -5.30
N TYR A 119 4.26 13.50 -5.20
CA TYR A 119 5.47 14.32 -5.26
C TYR A 119 6.14 14.39 -3.87
N ARG A 120 5.33 14.74 -2.86
CA ARG A 120 5.83 15.08 -1.52
C ARG A 120 6.44 13.92 -0.75
N TYR A 121 6.03 12.67 -1.03
CA TYR A 121 6.54 11.52 -0.27
C TYR A 121 8.01 11.21 -0.56
N LEU A 122 8.55 11.61 -1.75
CA LEU A 122 9.96 11.44 -2.08
C LEU A 122 10.86 12.53 -1.48
N LEU A 123 10.31 13.71 -1.17
CA LEU A 123 11.14 14.82 -0.66
C LEU A 123 11.95 14.48 0.60
N PRO A 124 11.41 13.71 1.58
CA PRO A 124 12.21 13.26 2.71
C PRO A 124 13.42 12.42 2.29
N ALA A 125 13.31 11.58 1.27
CA ALA A 125 14.44 10.78 0.79
C ALA A 125 15.54 11.67 0.22
N PHE A 126 15.22 12.64 -0.62
CA PHE A 126 16.23 13.56 -1.16
C PHE A 126 16.91 14.39 -0.08
N ARG A 127 16.14 14.88 0.91
CA ARG A 127 16.69 15.66 2.02
C ARG A 127 17.55 14.81 2.94
N ASP A 128 17.07 13.66 3.39
CA ASP A 128 17.68 12.91 4.49
C ASP A 128 18.79 11.96 4.03
N LEU A 129 18.74 11.49 2.77
CA LEU A 129 19.72 10.57 2.20
C LEU A 129 20.79 11.27 1.36
N TYR A 130 20.47 12.45 0.80
CA TYR A 130 21.32 13.15 -0.15
C TYR A 130 21.65 14.59 0.24
N ASP A 131 21.04 15.11 1.32
CA ASP A 131 21.17 16.51 1.77
C ASP A 131 20.74 17.51 0.68
N VAL A 132 19.61 17.20 -0.02
CA VAL A 132 19.09 18.02 -1.10
C VAL A 132 17.63 18.41 -0.82
N ASP A 133 17.35 19.72 -0.78
CA ASP A 133 15.99 20.24 -0.86
C ASP A 133 15.53 20.28 -2.33
N PHE A 134 14.75 19.27 -2.73
CA PHE A 134 14.33 19.14 -4.13
C PHE A 134 13.36 20.25 -4.57
N ASP A 135 12.64 20.91 -3.65
CA ASP A 135 11.73 22.02 -3.99
C ASP A 135 12.48 23.28 -4.47
N THR A 136 13.73 23.44 -4.03
CA THR A 136 14.58 24.60 -4.35
C THR A 136 15.87 24.22 -5.10
N ILE A 137 15.93 22.98 -5.63
CA ILE A 137 17.11 22.41 -6.26
C ILE A 137 17.60 23.24 -7.46
N THR A 138 18.90 23.54 -7.51
CA THR A 138 19.55 24.15 -8.70
C THR A 138 19.87 23.10 -9.74
N ASP A 139 20.20 23.54 -10.96
CA ASP A 139 20.57 22.62 -12.04
C ASP A 139 21.87 21.85 -11.70
N GLU A 140 22.85 22.50 -11.06
CA GLU A 140 24.10 21.88 -10.59
C GLU A 140 23.84 20.85 -9.49
N GLN A 141 22.96 21.16 -8.53
CA GLN A 141 22.57 20.23 -7.48
C GLN A 141 21.82 19.02 -8.03
N ALA A 142 20.98 19.21 -9.05
CA ALA A 142 20.25 18.12 -9.69
C ALA A 142 21.21 17.18 -10.44
N CYS A 143 22.24 17.71 -11.12
CA CYS A 143 23.29 16.93 -11.75
C CYS A 143 24.06 16.12 -10.70
N ALA A 144 24.53 16.77 -9.63
CA ALA A 144 25.26 16.11 -8.53
C ALA A 144 24.42 15.02 -7.84
N LEU A 145 23.12 15.26 -7.64
CA LEU A 145 22.18 14.26 -7.10
C LEU A 145 22.04 13.05 -8.04
N ASN A 146 21.93 13.30 -9.35
CA ASN A 146 21.86 12.24 -10.35
C ASN A 146 23.12 11.34 -10.30
N ASP A 147 24.30 11.92 -10.25
CA ASP A 147 25.56 11.18 -10.19
C ASP A 147 25.67 10.39 -8.87
N LYS A 148 25.25 10.97 -7.75
CA LYS A 148 25.27 10.29 -6.47
C LYS A 148 24.30 9.11 -6.43
N ILE A 149 23.11 9.23 -7.04
CA ILE A 149 22.18 8.11 -7.22
C ILE A 149 22.83 7.01 -8.07
N PHE A 150 23.46 7.37 -9.19
CA PHE A 150 24.12 6.40 -10.06
C PHE A 150 25.21 5.62 -9.32
N GLU A 151 26.06 6.31 -8.53
CA GLU A 151 27.12 5.68 -7.74
C GLU A 151 26.54 4.75 -6.63
N ASN A 152 25.54 5.21 -5.91
CA ASN A 152 24.91 4.43 -4.82
C ASN A 152 24.31 3.11 -5.32
N TYR A 153 23.78 3.09 -6.55
CA TYR A 153 23.19 1.89 -7.15
C TYR A 153 24.17 1.03 -7.96
N LYS A 154 25.49 1.18 -7.76
CA LYS A 154 26.48 0.24 -8.31
C LYS A 154 26.46 -1.12 -7.62
N THR A 155 26.05 -1.16 -6.37
CA THR A 155 25.90 -2.39 -5.58
C THR A 155 24.57 -2.40 -4.82
N ASP A 156 24.19 -3.56 -4.29
CA ASP A 156 22.98 -3.68 -3.46
C ASP A 156 23.13 -3.14 -2.04
N GLN A 157 24.34 -2.70 -1.66
CA GLN A 157 24.64 -2.18 -0.34
C GLN A 157 23.78 -0.96 0.02
N TRP A 158 23.54 -0.07 -0.95
CA TRP A 158 22.69 1.10 -0.78
C TRP A 158 21.25 0.72 -0.38
N LEU A 159 20.68 -0.30 -1.04
CA LEU A 159 19.34 -0.80 -0.68
C LEU A 159 19.30 -1.31 0.75
N LYS A 160 20.30 -2.10 1.15
CA LYS A 160 20.39 -2.67 2.49
C LYS A 160 20.49 -1.57 3.54
N GLU A 161 21.42 -0.63 3.36
CA GLU A 161 21.61 0.50 4.28
C GLU A 161 20.32 1.32 4.42
N VAL A 162 19.75 1.78 3.30
CA VAL A 162 18.56 2.66 3.35
C VAL A 162 17.37 1.96 3.97
N ILE A 163 17.12 0.70 3.63
CA ILE A 163 15.94 -0.03 4.11
C ILE A 163 16.11 -0.41 5.58
N THR A 164 17.23 -1.05 5.95
CA THR A 164 17.36 -1.64 7.27
C THR A 164 17.83 -0.65 8.34
N GLU A 165 18.71 0.31 7.98
CA GLU A 165 19.29 1.24 8.94
C GLU A 165 18.56 2.60 8.93
N ARG A 166 18.45 3.23 7.73
CA ARG A 166 17.89 4.57 7.63
C ARG A 166 16.36 4.60 7.77
N ALA A 167 15.64 3.67 7.10
CA ALA A 167 14.20 3.51 7.23
C ALA A 167 13.80 2.68 8.47
N ASN A 168 14.76 2.01 9.12
CA ASN A 168 14.53 1.14 10.27
C ASN A 168 13.42 0.10 9.99
N ILE A 169 13.55 -0.62 8.86
CA ILE A 169 12.65 -1.71 8.48
C ILE A 169 13.35 -3.03 8.79
N GLU A 170 12.74 -3.83 9.66
CA GLU A 170 13.28 -5.11 10.09
C GLU A 170 12.96 -6.24 9.10
N LEU A 171 11.70 -6.31 8.64
CA LEU A 171 11.25 -7.26 7.61
C LEU A 171 10.34 -6.55 6.61
N MET A 172 10.34 -7.07 5.38
CA MET A 172 9.55 -6.54 4.27
C MET A 172 8.95 -7.68 3.46
N VAL A 173 7.62 -7.67 3.30
CA VAL A 173 6.89 -8.65 2.48
C VAL A 173 6.95 -8.21 1.02
N ILE A 174 7.46 -9.07 0.15
CA ILE A 174 7.68 -8.77 -1.27
C ILE A 174 6.65 -9.48 -2.14
N ASP A 175 5.97 -8.70 -2.97
CA ASP A 175 5.10 -9.21 -4.04
C ASP A 175 5.88 -9.33 -5.35
N ASN A 176 6.22 -10.55 -5.72
CA ASN A 176 6.86 -10.89 -6.98
C ASN A 176 5.83 -10.91 -8.13
N TYR A 177 5.07 -9.82 -8.36
CA TYR A 177 4.01 -9.75 -9.37
C TYR A 177 4.49 -10.03 -10.81
N TRP A 178 5.81 -10.01 -11.05
CA TRP A 178 6.45 -10.35 -12.32
C TRP A 178 6.79 -11.85 -12.47
N ALA A 179 6.68 -12.60 -11.37
CA ALA A 179 6.96 -14.05 -11.28
C ALA A 179 6.17 -14.63 -10.11
N ARG A 180 4.83 -14.70 -10.22
CA ARG A 180 3.91 -14.94 -9.09
C ARG A 180 4.04 -16.29 -8.44
N LEU A 181 4.52 -17.30 -9.18
CA LEU A 181 4.75 -18.67 -8.69
C LEU A 181 6.23 -18.94 -8.37
N ASP A 182 7.07 -17.89 -8.32
CA ASP A 182 8.42 -17.92 -7.78
C ASP A 182 8.44 -17.28 -6.38
N PHE A 183 8.65 -18.11 -5.35
CA PHE A 183 8.65 -17.67 -3.95
C PHE A 183 10.04 -17.37 -3.41
N THR A 184 11.03 -17.21 -4.29
CA THR A 184 12.42 -16.87 -3.93
C THR A 184 12.51 -15.47 -3.36
N THR A 185 13.24 -15.30 -2.27
CA THR A 185 13.59 -13.97 -1.71
C THR A 185 15.06 -13.67 -1.93
N HIS A 186 15.38 -12.43 -2.33
CA HIS A 186 16.72 -12.02 -2.73
C HIS A 186 17.46 -11.17 -1.68
N TYR A 187 16.79 -10.82 -0.59
CA TYR A 187 17.36 -10.03 0.50
C TYR A 187 17.11 -10.68 1.85
N PRO A 188 18.04 -10.55 2.83
CA PRO A 188 17.85 -11.14 4.16
C PRO A 188 16.60 -10.62 4.88
N PHE A 189 16.21 -9.38 4.64
CA PHE A 189 15.02 -8.75 5.22
C PHE A 189 13.73 -9.04 4.44
N ALA A 190 13.80 -9.70 3.28
CA ALA A 190 12.65 -9.98 2.45
C ALA A 190 11.90 -11.25 2.90
N VAL A 191 10.58 -11.21 2.80
CA VAL A 191 9.66 -12.33 3.06
C VAL A 191 8.74 -12.49 1.86
N ALA A 192 8.55 -13.72 1.40
CA ALA A 192 7.69 -14.00 0.25
C ALA A 192 6.19 -13.92 0.60
N LEU A 193 5.38 -13.58 -0.39
CA LEU A 193 3.94 -13.83 -0.44
C LEU A 193 3.61 -14.67 -1.69
N CYS A 194 2.40 -15.19 -1.78
CA CYS A 194 1.88 -15.87 -2.97
C CYS A 194 0.86 -14.97 -3.67
N ASN A 195 1.22 -14.41 -4.83
CA ASN A 195 0.29 -13.62 -5.63
C ASN A 195 -0.56 -14.54 -6.51
N VAL A 196 -1.83 -14.71 -6.12
CA VAL A 196 -2.77 -15.64 -6.76
C VAL A 196 -3.57 -15.01 -7.92
N THR A 197 -3.23 -13.79 -8.34
CA THR A 197 -4.00 -13.06 -9.36
C THR A 197 -4.09 -13.81 -10.68
N SER A 198 -3.01 -14.42 -11.15
CA SER A 198 -3.00 -15.19 -12.39
C SER A 198 -3.82 -16.48 -12.28
N LEU A 199 -3.83 -17.12 -11.12
CA LEU A 199 -4.52 -18.38 -10.87
C LEU A 199 -6.04 -18.30 -11.10
N VAL A 200 -6.62 -17.11 -10.90
CA VAL A 200 -8.06 -16.90 -11.05
C VAL A 200 -8.52 -17.09 -12.50
N ARG A 201 -7.62 -16.87 -13.47
CA ARG A 201 -7.91 -16.95 -14.92
C ARG A 201 -7.50 -18.27 -15.57
N GLY A 202 -7.22 -19.29 -14.79
CA GLY A 202 -6.69 -20.57 -15.27
C GLY A 202 -7.72 -21.51 -15.92
N PHE A 203 -8.71 -21.01 -16.64
CA PHE A 203 -9.69 -21.83 -17.35
C PHE A 203 -9.09 -22.54 -18.58
N HIS A 204 -8.01 -22.01 -19.17
CA HIS A 204 -7.31 -22.59 -20.30
C HIS A 204 -5.81 -22.22 -20.29
N PRO A 205 -4.88 -23.10 -20.75
CA PRO A 205 -3.45 -22.82 -20.78
C PRO A 205 -3.05 -21.58 -21.58
N SER A 206 -3.81 -21.21 -22.62
CA SER A 206 -3.53 -20.04 -23.47
C SER A 206 -3.69 -18.69 -22.75
N GLU A 207 -4.14 -18.67 -21.51
CA GLU A 207 -4.24 -17.43 -20.71
C GLU A 207 -2.89 -16.98 -20.16
N PHE A 208 -1.82 -17.75 -20.35
CA PHE A 208 -0.52 -17.51 -19.72
C PHE A 208 0.61 -17.38 -20.74
N ASP A 209 1.21 -16.18 -20.80
CA ASP A 209 2.42 -15.91 -21.57
C ASP A 209 3.71 -16.07 -20.75
N ASN A 210 3.62 -15.98 -19.41
CA ASN A 210 4.77 -16.07 -18.50
C ASN A 210 4.77 -17.43 -17.76
N PRO A 211 5.79 -18.29 -17.99
CA PRO A 211 5.89 -19.59 -17.32
C PRO A 211 5.97 -19.52 -15.79
N LEU A 212 6.37 -18.36 -15.23
CA LEU A 212 6.45 -18.14 -13.78
C LEU A 212 5.11 -17.68 -13.17
N ASP A 213 4.09 -17.49 -14.00
CA ASP A 213 2.73 -17.16 -13.59
C ASP A 213 1.72 -18.26 -13.96
N ASP A 214 2.20 -19.30 -14.65
CA ASP A 214 1.39 -20.33 -15.30
C ASP A 214 1.18 -21.56 -14.41
N PRO A 215 -0.05 -21.84 -13.93
CA PRO A 215 -0.36 -23.01 -13.11
C PRO A 215 -0.22 -24.35 -13.85
N TYR A 216 -0.34 -24.38 -15.18
CA TYR A 216 -0.13 -25.58 -15.98
C TYR A 216 1.36 -25.95 -16.05
N VAL A 217 2.23 -24.94 -16.18
CA VAL A 217 3.68 -25.14 -16.09
C VAL A 217 4.08 -25.57 -14.67
N PHE A 218 3.45 -24.97 -13.65
CA PHE A 218 3.65 -25.38 -12.25
C PHE A 218 3.24 -26.83 -12.05
N ALA A 219 2.05 -27.22 -12.50
CA ALA A 219 1.54 -28.61 -12.39
C ALA A 219 2.52 -29.61 -12.99
N LYS A 220 3.01 -29.33 -14.22
CA LYS A 220 3.98 -30.18 -14.91
C LYS A 220 5.29 -30.35 -14.10
N ARG A 221 5.78 -29.30 -13.45
CA ARG A 221 6.99 -29.36 -12.60
C ARG A 221 6.78 -30.21 -11.34
N HIS A 222 5.52 -30.33 -10.89
CA HIS A 222 5.13 -31.11 -9.71
C HIS A 222 4.49 -32.47 -10.07
N GLU A 223 4.65 -32.93 -11.33
CA GLU A 223 4.14 -34.22 -11.81
C GLU A 223 2.61 -34.38 -11.66
N MET A 224 1.89 -33.23 -11.73
CA MET A 224 0.42 -33.17 -11.68
C MET A 224 -0.14 -33.02 -13.09
N GLN A 225 -1.31 -33.66 -13.35
CA GLN A 225 -2.09 -33.48 -14.59
C GLN A 225 -3.27 -32.57 -14.31
N ILE A 226 -3.75 -31.86 -15.35
CA ILE A 226 -4.93 -30.98 -15.29
C ILE A 226 -5.85 -31.38 -16.43
N ASP A 227 -6.68 -32.39 -16.21
CA ASP A 227 -7.66 -32.89 -17.18
C ASP A 227 -9.09 -32.43 -16.84
N SER A 228 -9.31 -31.93 -15.62
CA SER A 228 -10.60 -31.49 -15.11
C SER A 228 -10.47 -30.25 -14.23
N LEU A 229 -11.62 -29.59 -13.94
CA LEU A 229 -11.70 -28.51 -12.97
C LEU A 229 -11.22 -28.96 -11.56
N ASP A 230 -11.48 -30.21 -11.18
CA ASP A 230 -11.03 -30.76 -9.89
C ASP A 230 -9.52 -30.87 -9.83
N ASP A 231 -8.89 -31.29 -10.91
CA ASP A 231 -7.43 -31.32 -11.00
C ASP A 231 -6.86 -29.92 -10.89
N TYR A 232 -7.48 -28.95 -11.57
CA TYR A 232 -7.07 -27.53 -11.47
C TYR A 232 -7.16 -27.03 -10.04
N VAL A 233 -8.27 -27.28 -9.33
CA VAL A 233 -8.41 -26.91 -7.91
C VAL A 233 -7.36 -27.61 -7.04
N SER A 234 -6.99 -28.86 -7.35
CA SER A 234 -5.91 -29.58 -6.66
C SER A 234 -4.54 -28.94 -6.90
N VAL A 235 -4.30 -28.41 -8.11
CA VAL A 235 -3.09 -27.64 -8.41
C VAL A 235 -3.07 -26.32 -7.61
N LEU A 236 -4.19 -25.61 -7.47
CA LEU A 236 -4.26 -24.43 -6.61
C LEU A 236 -3.87 -24.74 -5.16
N ASP A 237 -4.37 -25.86 -4.63
CA ASP A 237 -4.04 -26.33 -3.28
C ASP A 237 -2.53 -26.60 -3.15
N GLN A 238 -1.92 -27.28 -4.14
CA GLN A 238 -0.49 -27.55 -4.19
C GLN A 238 0.36 -26.27 -4.30
N VAL A 239 -0.08 -25.27 -5.09
CA VAL A 239 0.58 -23.96 -5.18
C VAL A 239 0.67 -23.31 -3.79
N LEU A 240 -0.45 -23.28 -3.06
CA LEU A 240 -0.48 -22.68 -1.73
C LEU A 240 0.38 -23.46 -0.73
N ALA A 241 0.36 -24.79 -0.79
CA ALA A 241 1.21 -25.64 0.03
C ALA A 241 2.70 -25.38 -0.23
N THR A 242 3.09 -25.32 -1.51
CA THR A 242 4.47 -25.01 -1.94
C THR A 242 4.91 -23.61 -1.51
N ALA A 243 4.04 -22.61 -1.71
CA ALA A 243 4.31 -21.24 -1.27
C ALA A 243 4.57 -21.17 0.24
N ARG A 244 3.72 -21.83 1.04
CA ARG A 244 3.88 -21.89 2.49
C ARG A 244 5.19 -22.57 2.90
N GLN A 245 5.55 -23.69 2.27
CA GLN A 245 6.82 -24.39 2.51
C GLN A 245 8.03 -23.53 2.16
N ALA A 246 7.93 -22.71 1.09
CA ALA A 246 8.95 -21.75 0.71
C ALA A 246 9.03 -20.51 1.63
N GLY A 247 8.12 -20.40 2.61
CA GLY A 247 8.11 -19.32 3.60
C GLY A 247 7.21 -18.13 3.23
N ALA A 248 6.31 -18.28 2.27
CA ALA A 248 5.27 -17.29 2.02
C ALA A 248 4.31 -17.21 3.22
N ILE A 249 3.96 -15.99 3.62
CA ILE A 249 3.18 -15.73 4.83
C ILE A 249 1.72 -15.34 4.56
N CYS A 250 1.40 -14.97 3.34
CA CYS A 250 0.06 -14.52 2.93
C CYS A 250 -0.16 -14.71 1.43
N LEU A 251 -1.42 -14.60 1.02
CA LEU A 251 -1.83 -14.49 -0.38
C LEU A 251 -1.98 -13.01 -0.77
N LYS A 252 -1.83 -12.70 -2.05
CA LYS A 252 -2.12 -11.39 -2.65
C LYS A 252 -2.99 -11.54 -3.88
N ASN A 253 -3.95 -10.62 -4.04
CA ASN A 253 -4.80 -10.48 -5.21
C ASN A 253 -4.83 -9.03 -5.68
N THR A 254 -4.65 -8.81 -7.00
CA THR A 254 -4.68 -7.49 -7.65
C THR A 254 -5.76 -7.39 -8.74
N LEU A 255 -6.79 -8.23 -8.69
CA LEU A 255 -7.87 -8.26 -9.69
C LEU A 255 -8.64 -6.93 -9.82
N ALA A 256 -8.58 -6.06 -8.81
CA ALA A 256 -9.18 -4.73 -8.87
C ALA A 256 -8.73 -3.89 -10.08
N TYR A 257 -7.54 -4.16 -10.63
CA TYR A 257 -7.06 -3.53 -11.88
C TYR A 257 -7.70 -4.08 -13.13
N GLN A 258 -8.22 -5.30 -13.11
CA GLN A 258 -8.70 -6.03 -14.28
C GLN A 258 -10.22 -6.10 -14.35
N ARG A 259 -10.87 -6.28 -13.19
CA ARG A 259 -12.32 -6.51 -13.09
C ARG A 259 -12.91 -5.97 -11.78
N THR A 260 -14.22 -6.10 -11.62
CA THR A 260 -14.93 -5.82 -10.37
C THR A 260 -14.56 -6.83 -9.28
N LEU A 261 -14.50 -6.34 -8.02
CA LEU A 261 -14.30 -7.16 -6.82
C LEU A 261 -15.58 -7.86 -6.34
N ARG A 262 -16.70 -7.75 -7.07
CA ARG A 262 -17.92 -8.50 -6.78
C ARG A 262 -17.74 -9.93 -7.29
N PHE A 263 -17.57 -10.87 -6.36
CA PHE A 263 -17.44 -12.29 -6.63
C PHE A 263 -18.73 -13.03 -6.24
N GLU A 264 -19.47 -13.49 -7.22
CA GLU A 264 -20.68 -14.28 -7.01
C GLU A 264 -20.32 -15.73 -6.63
N ASN A 265 -21.17 -16.38 -5.84
CA ASN A 265 -20.96 -17.79 -5.48
C ASN A 265 -21.46 -18.69 -6.62
N VAL A 266 -20.61 -18.87 -7.64
CA VAL A 266 -20.91 -19.68 -8.82
C VAL A 266 -20.79 -21.17 -8.51
N SER A 267 -21.72 -21.99 -9.08
CA SER A 267 -21.67 -23.44 -8.87
C SER A 267 -20.51 -24.10 -9.60
N LYS A 268 -20.06 -25.26 -9.08
CA LYS A 268 -19.00 -26.06 -9.69
C LYS A 268 -19.37 -26.54 -11.09
N GLU A 269 -20.62 -26.92 -11.30
CA GLU A 269 -21.14 -27.38 -12.60
C GLU A 269 -21.02 -26.30 -13.66
N ARG A 270 -21.34 -25.04 -13.30
CA ARG A 270 -21.19 -23.89 -14.19
C ARG A 270 -19.72 -23.63 -14.53
N ALA A 271 -18.84 -23.64 -13.55
CA ALA A 271 -17.41 -23.45 -13.77
C ALA A 271 -16.79 -24.58 -14.62
N ALA A 272 -17.25 -25.83 -14.42
CA ALA A 272 -16.78 -26.98 -15.20
C ALA A 272 -17.17 -26.92 -16.67
N GLN A 273 -18.32 -26.30 -17.01
CA GLN A 273 -18.74 -26.08 -18.42
C GLN A 273 -17.83 -25.06 -19.14
N ILE A 274 -17.11 -24.22 -18.40
CA ILE A 274 -16.24 -23.18 -18.93
C ILE A 274 -14.79 -23.68 -19.03
N PHE A 275 -14.38 -24.50 -18.07
CA PHE A 275 -13.02 -25.02 -17.97
C PHE A 275 -12.61 -25.77 -19.25
N GLY A 276 -11.38 -25.55 -19.71
CA GLY A 276 -10.81 -26.15 -20.92
C GLY A 276 -11.17 -25.45 -22.22
N ARG A 277 -12.07 -24.45 -22.19
CA ARG A 277 -12.45 -23.70 -23.41
C ARG A 277 -11.53 -22.48 -23.57
N PRO A 278 -11.01 -22.20 -24.78
CA PRO A 278 -10.14 -21.07 -25.04
C PRO A 278 -10.91 -19.74 -24.96
N HIS A 279 -10.19 -18.65 -24.67
CA HIS A 279 -10.77 -17.32 -24.40
C HIS A 279 -11.75 -16.84 -25.48
N ASN A 280 -11.42 -17.06 -26.75
CA ASN A 280 -12.23 -16.61 -27.89
C ASN A 280 -13.56 -17.36 -28.05
N GLU A 281 -13.77 -18.45 -27.33
CA GLU A 281 -15.04 -19.21 -27.29
C GLU A 281 -15.92 -18.85 -26.09
N LEU A 282 -15.44 -17.96 -25.23
CA LEU A 282 -16.10 -17.57 -23.99
C LEU A 282 -16.67 -16.15 -24.05
N THR A 283 -17.85 -15.98 -23.47
CA THR A 283 -18.41 -14.66 -23.20
C THR A 283 -17.74 -14.03 -21.98
N ALA A 284 -17.78 -12.71 -21.87
CA ALA A 284 -17.29 -12.00 -20.70
C ALA A 284 -17.96 -12.46 -19.38
N GLN A 285 -19.24 -12.89 -19.46
CA GLN A 285 -19.94 -13.42 -18.27
C GLN A 285 -19.42 -14.81 -17.89
N GLU A 286 -19.14 -15.69 -18.87
CA GLU A 286 -18.55 -17.02 -18.60
C GLU A 286 -17.17 -16.88 -17.97
N ILE A 287 -16.32 -16.00 -18.48
CA ILE A 287 -15.01 -15.72 -17.88
C ILE A 287 -15.18 -15.25 -16.43
N LYS A 288 -16.11 -14.31 -16.21
CA LYS A 288 -16.41 -13.83 -14.86
C LYS A 288 -16.91 -14.96 -13.94
N ASP A 289 -17.81 -15.81 -14.42
CA ASP A 289 -18.36 -16.93 -13.63
C ASP A 289 -17.24 -17.89 -13.19
N PHE A 290 -16.30 -18.20 -14.09
CA PHE A 290 -15.15 -19.04 -13.76
C PHE A 290 -14.23 -18.37 -12.74
N GLU A 291 -13.86 -17.11 -12.99
CA GLU A 291 -13.01 -16.33 -12.07
C GLU A 291 -13.63 -16.20 -10.68
N ASP A 292 -14.96 -16.01 -10.60
CA ASP A 292 -15.70 -15.96 -9.35
C ASP A 292 -15.62 -17.29 -8.59
N PHE A 293 -15.86 -18.41 -9.29
CA PHE A 293 -15.74 -19.74 -8.70
C PHE A 293 -14.33 -20.00 -8.14
N ILE A 294 -13.28 -19.68 -8.91
CA ILE A 294 -11.89 -19.88 -8.46
C ILE A 294 -11.56 -18.99 -7.27
N MET A 295 -12.03 -17.73 -7.27
CA MET A 295 -11.80 -16.85 -6.12
C MET A 295 -12.41 -17.41 -4.83
N TRP A 296 -13.63 -17.96 -4.89
CA TRP A 296 -14.25 -18.64 -3.75
C TRP A 296 -13.45 -19.87 -3.30
N ARG A 297 -12.85 -20.63 -4.23
CA ARG A 297 -11.96 -21.77 -3.87
C ARG A 297 -10.68 -21.29 -3.20
N LEU A 298 -10.04 -20.25 -3.73
CA LEU A 298 -8.83 -19.67 -3.15
C LEU A 298 -9.07 -19.13 -1.74
N VAL A 299 -10.21 -18.53 -1.47
CA VAL A 299 -10.58 -18.06 -0.13
C VAL A 299 -10.68 -19.23 0.87
N VAL A 300 -11.28 -20.35 0.48
CA VAL A 300 -11.35 -21.56 1.31
C VAL A 300 -9.97 -22.18 1.53
N LEU A 301 -9.16 -22.25 0.49
CA LEU A 301 -7.79 -22.76 0.54
C LEU A 301 -6.88 -21.86 1.41
N ALA A 302 -7.08 -20.54 1.37
CA ALA A 302 -6.37 -19.59 2.23
C ALA A 302 -6.57 -19.93 3.72
N ALA A 303 -7.80 -20.24 4.13
CA ALA A 303 -8.10 -20.68 5.49
C ALA A 303 -7.47 -22.06 5.80
N LYS A 304 -7.50 -23.01 4.85
CA LYS A 304 -6.89 -24.34 4.99
C LYS A 304 -5.38 -24.25 5.27
N HIS A 305 -4.69 -23.37 4.57
CA HIS A 305 -3.23 -23.18 4.68
C HIS A 305 -2.82 -22.15 5.73
N ASP A 306 -3.76 -21.55 6.47
CA ASP A 306 -3.53 -20.42 7.40
C ASP A 306 -2.68 -19.29 6.75
N LEU A 307 -3.08 -18.90 5.54
CA LEU A 307 -2.49 -17.80 4.79
C LEU A 307 -3.49 -16.64 4.74
N PRO A 308 -3.29 -15.54 5.51
CA PRO A 308 -4.11 -14.35 5.38
C PRO A 308 -4.12 -13.83 3.94
N PHE A 309 -5.26 -13.28 3.52
CA PHE A 309 -5.48 -12.93 2.13
C PHE A 309 -5.50 -11.42 1.92
N GLN A 310 -4.43 -10.86 1.40
CA GLN A 310 -4.30 -9.45 1.00
C GLN A 310 -5.07 -9.21 -0.31
N ILE A 311 -6.06 -8.34 -0.27
CA ILE A 311 -6.87 -7.99 -1.45
C ILE A 311 -6.67 -6.51 -1.78
N HIS A 312 -6.22 -6.21 -3.00
CA HIS A 312 -6.16 -4.85 -3.51
C HIS A 312 -7.56 -4.27 -3.59
N THR A 313 -7.82 -3.16 -2.91
CA THR A 313 -9.08 -2.41 -2.92
C THR A 313 -8.81 -0.93 -3.17
N GLY A 314 -9.80 -0.20 -3.65
CA GLY A 314 -9.66 1.22 -3.89
C GLY A 314 -8.96 1.56 -5.21
N GLN A 315 -7.95 2.42 -5.15
CA GLN A 315 -7.27 2.97 -6.33
C GLN A 315 -6.85 1.90 -7.36
N ALA A 316 -7.72 1.67 -8.34
CA ALA A 316 -7.59 0.75 -9.47
C ALA A 316 -8.69 1.11 -10.50
N ARG A 317 -9.51 0.15 -10.97
CA ARG A 317 -10.73 0.47 -11.75
C ARG A 317 -11.79 1.01 -10.78
N ILE A 318 -12.04 2.32 -10.82
CA ILE A 318 -12.88 3.04 -9.84
C ILE A 318 -14.23 2.35 -9.60
N GLN A 319 -14.96 1.97 -10.65
CA GLN A 319 -16.29 1.37 -10.51
C GLN A 319 -16.30 -0.04 -9.90
N GLY A 320 -15.17 -0.74 -9.92
CA GLY A 320 -15.10 -2.15 -9.55
C GLY A 320 -14.24 -2.45 -8.33
N SER A 321 -13.57 -1.45 -7.73
CA SER A 321 -12.59 -1.64 -6.66
C SER A 321 -13.06 -1.22 -5.27
N ASN A 322 -14.35 -0.85 -5.13
CA ASN A 322 -14.93 -0.53 -3.82
C ASN A 322 -14.91 -1.76 -2.91
N PRO A 323 -14.30 -1.70 -1.70
CA PRO A 323 -14.22 -2.82 -0.77
C PRO A 323 -15.59 -3.38 -0.35
N MET A 324 -16.67 -2.59 -0.40
CA MET A 324 -18.03 -3.06 -0.13
C MET A 324 -18.49 -4.20 -1.05
N LEU A 325 -17.89 -4.34 -2.24
CA LEU A 325 -18.18 -5.43 -3.16
C LEU A 325 -17.67 -6.80 -2.67
N LEU A 326 -16.82 -6.82 -1.65
CA LEU A 326 -16.27 -8.04 -1.03
C LEU A 326 -17.10 -8.55 0.15
N VAL A 327 -18.11 -7.82 0.61
CA VAL A 327 -18.81 -8.12 1.87
C VAL A 327 -19.41 -9.52 1.85
N ASP A 328 -20.12 -9.89 0.78
CA ASP A 328 -20.76 -11.22 0.66
C ASP A 328 -19.70 -12.36 0.73
N LEU A 329 -18.58 -12.19 0.06
CA LEU A 329 -17.46 -13.14 0.09
C LEU A 329 -16.84 -13.25 1.49
N ILE A 330 -16.65 -12.12 2.18
CA ILE A 330 -16.05 -12.05 3.52
C ILE A 330 -16.97 -12.71 4.56
N GLU A 331 -18.27 -12.36 4.57
CA GLU A 331 -19.24 -12.87 5.54
C GLU A 331 -19.47 -14.37 5.38
N ALA A 332 -19.46 -14.88 4.14
CA ALA A 332 -19.58 -16.31 3.86
C ALA A 332 -18.34 -17.13 4.26
N ASN A 333 -17.18 -16.49 4.48
CA ASN A 333 -15.91 -17.17 4.76
C ASN A 333 -15.26 -16.69 6.07
N PRO A 334 -15.92 -16.91 7.25
CA PRO A 334 -15.45 -16.36 8.52
C PRO A 334 -14.12 -16.96 9.04
N LYS A 335 -13.66 -18.07 8.47
CA LYS A 335 -12.37 -18.71 8.82
C LYS A 335 -11.19 -18.09 8.08
N THR A 336 -11.42 -17.39 6.96
CA THR A 336 -10.38 -16.74 6.19
C THR A 336 -10.10 -15.36 6.77
N LYS A 337 -8.82 -15.04 6.97
CA LYS A 337 -8.35 -13.74 7.42
C LYS A 337 -8.14 -12.84 6.19
N PHE A 338 -8.96 -11.80 6.05
CA PHE A 338 -8.86 -10.86 4.93
C PHE A 338 -8.09 -9.60 5.34
N VAL A 339 -7.22 -9.13 4.47
CA VAL A 339 -6.48 -7.86 4.64
C VAL A 339 -6.86 -6.93 3.49
N LEU A 340 -7.64 -5.88 3.80
CA LEU A 340 -8.09 -4.90 2.81
C LEU A 340 -7.02 -3.83 2.60
N PHE A 341 -6.48 -3.75 1.40
CA PHE A 341 -5.36 -2.90 1.04
C PHE A 341 -5.74 -1.47 0.72
N HIS A 342 -4.76 -0.58 0.88
CA HIS A 342 -4.83 0.85 0.54
C HIS A 342 -5.92 1.59 1.32
N GLY A 343 -6.35 1.00 2.46
CA GLY A 343 -7.48 1.49 3.21
C GLY A 343 -8.75 1.64 2.38
N GLY A 344 -8.84 0.97 1.21
CA GLY A 344 -9.95 1.07 0.28
C GLY A 344 -10.07 2.43 -0.41
N PHE A 345 -8.99 3.22 -0.52
CA PHE A 345 -9.03 4.59 -1.08
C PHE A 345 -9.87 4.70 -2.38
N PRO A 346 -10.85 5.60 -2.48
CA PRO A 346 -11.20 6.66 -1.53
C PRO A 346 -12.23 6.25 -0.45
N TRP A 347 -12.70 5.01 -0.42
CA TRP A 347 -13.76 4.49 0.47
C TRP A 347 -13.21 4.06 1.85
N VAL A 348 -12.42 4.94 2.47
CA VAL A 348 -11.74 4.63 3.75
C VAL A 348 -12.73 4.42 4.92
N GLY A 349 -13.86 5.13 4.92
CA GLY A 349 -14.92 4.97 5.91
C GLY A 349 -15.60 3.61 5.79
N GLU A 350 -15.97 3.20 4.58
CA GLU A 350 -16.57 1.90 4.26
C GLU A 350 -15.64 0.75 4.65
N THR A 351 -14.33 0.90 4.39
CA THR A 351 -13.33 -0.07 4.83
C THR A 351 -13.31 -0.23 6.35
N GLY A 352 -13.42 0.90 7.07
CA GLY A 352 -13.55 0.91 8.54
C GLY A 352 -14.78 0.15 9.01
N VAL A 353 -15.95 0.37 8.38
CA VAL A 353 -17.22 -0.31 8.72
C VAL A 353 -17.11 -1.81 8.48
N ILE A 354 -16.50 -2.26 7.36
CA ILE A 354 -16.30 -3.69 7.11
C ILE A 354 -15.45 -4.31 8.21
N ALA A 355 -14.31 -3.69 8.56
CA ALA A 355 -13.42 -4.21 9.61
C ALA A 355 -14.04 -4.14 11.01
N MET A 356 -14.91 -3.18 11.29
CA MET A 356 -15.68 -3.10 12.52
C MET A 356 -16.64 -4.29 12.64
N ARG A 357 -17.33 -4.62 11.56
CA ARG A 357 -18.38 -5.65 11.53
C ARG A 357 -17.82 -7.06 11.39
N CYS A 358 -16.82 -7.26 10.54
CA CYS A 358 -16.25 -8.56 10.23
C CYS A 358 -14.97 -8.79 11.04
N ARG A 359 -15.01 -9.70 12.02
CA ARG A 359 -13.86 -9.97 12.92
C ARG A 359 -12.65 -10.58 12.23
N ASN A 360 -12.83 -11.15 11.05
CA ASN A 360 -11.83 -11.76 10.19
C ASN A 360 -11.24 -10.77 9.16
N VAL A 361 -11.42 -9.45 9.36
CA VAL A 361 -10.92 -8.41 8.47
C VAL A 361 -9.90 -7.53 9.18
N TRP A 362 -8.75 -7.32 8.55
CA TRP A 362 -7.71 -6.35 8.87
C TRP A 362 -7.66 -5.26 7.81
N ILE A 363 -7.27 -4.06 8.20
CA ILE A 363 -7.04 -2.94 7.28
C ILE A 363 -5.54 -2.75 7.14
N ASP A 364 -5.07 -2.66 5.90
CA ASP A 364 -3.70 -2.21 5.65
C ASP A 364 -3.71 -0.83 5.00
N SER A 365 -3.06 0.12 5.65
CA SER A 365 -2.89 1.48 5.14
C SER A 365 -1.76 1.60 4.12
N VAL A 366 -1.24 0.45 3.67
CA VAL A 366 -0.24 0.36 2.61
C VAL A 366 -0.57 1.33 1.47
N TRP A 367 0.42 2.11 0.99
CA TRP A 367 0.26 3.12 -0.05
C TRP A 367 -0.64 4.32 0.29
N LEU A 368 -1.60 4.21 1.19
CA LEU A 368 -2.61 5.23 1.47
C LEU A 368 -2.02 6.63 1.79
N PRO A 369 -0.98 6.78 2.63
CA PRO A 369 -0.37 8.09 2.89
C PRO A 369 0.22 8.73 1.63
N THR A 370 0.74 7.92 0.70
CA THR A 370 1.32 8.40 -0.56
C THR A 370 0.26 8.68 -1.62
N LEU A 371 -0.91 8.07 -1.54
CA LEU A 371 -2.10 8.43 -2.35
C LEU A 371 -2.66 9.78 -1.91
N SER A 372 -2.92 9.94 -0.62
CA SER A 372 -3.45 11.17 -0.04
C SER A 372 -3.11 11.26 1.46
N TYR A 373 -2.16 12.11 1.79
CA TYR A 373 -1.74 12.31 3.18
C TYR A 373 -2.90 12.72 4.10
N THR A 374 -3.73 13.67 3.65
CA THR A 374 -4.87 14.15 4.43
C THR A 374 -5.91 13.07 4.64
N MET A 375 -6.21 12.28 3.61
CA MET A 375 -7.16 11.16 3.72
C MET A 375 -6.62 10.06 4.61
N ALA A 376 -5.33 9.74 4.54
CA ALA A 376 -4.69 8.77 5.43
C ALA A 376 -4.78 9.20 6.90
N LYS A 377 -4.51 10.48 7.20
CA LYS A 377 -4.66 11.03 8.55
C LYS A 377 -6.11 10.94 9.04
N ARG A 378 -7.09 11.30 8.19
CA ARG A 378 -8.51 11.14 8.48
C ARG A 378 -8.86 9.67 8.75
N ALA A 379 -8.39 8.76 7.89
CA ALA A 379 -8.63 7.34 8.00
C ALA A 379 -8.12 6.76 9.33
N TYR A 380 -6.89 7.04 9.74
CA TYR A 380 -6.36 6.61 11.04
C TYR A 380 -7.22 7.11 12.21
N ARG A 381 -7.69 8.36 12.16
CA ARG A 381 -8.54 8.90 13.22
C ARG A 381 -9.89 8.20 13.30
N GLU A 382 -10.55 7.96 12.18
CA GLU A 382 -11.86 7.28 12.09
C GLU A 382 -11.74 5.78 12.44
N TRP A 383 -10.72 5.09 11.91
CA TRP A 383 -10.52 3.67 12.20
C TRP A 383 -10.22 3.38 13.66
N LEU A 384 -9.43 4.24 14.33
CA LEU A 384 -9.12 4.08 15.76
C LEU A 384 -10.33 4.30 16.67
N GLU A 385 -11.44 4.82 16.16
CA GLU A 385 -12.73 4.90 16.86
C GLU A 385 -13.60 3.67 16.64
N ALA A 386 -13.49 3.04 15.46
CA ALA A 386 -14.40 1.99 15.03
C ALA A 386 -13.77 0.58 15.04
N VAL A 387 -12.45 0.47 14.91
CA VAL A 387 -11.73 -0.79 14.72
C VAL A 387 -10.69 -0.97 15.84
N PRO A 388 -10.58 -2.16 16.46
CA PRO A 388 -9.49 -2.44 17.38
C PRO A 388 -8.14 -2.19 16.74
N SER A 389 -7.24 -1.48 17.46
CA SER A 389 -5.95 -1.03 16.93
C SER A 389 -5.03 -2.16 16.46
N ASN A 390 -5.21 -3.39 16.97
CA ASN A 390 -4.47 -4.58 16.54
C ASN A 390 -4.90 -5.13 15.16
N ARG A 391 -5.83 -4.48 14.47
CA ARG A 391 -6.27 -4.86 13.11
C ARG A 391 -5.93 -3.82 12.03
N ILE A 392 -5.03 -2.89 12.33
CA ILE A 392 -4.55 -1.87 11.40
C ILE A 392 -3.06 -2.06 11.18
N MET A 393 -2.61 -2.10 9.91
CA MET A 393 -1.22 -2.29 9.52
C MET A 393 -0.78 -1.22 8.51
N TRP A 394 0.45 -1.30 8.06
CA TRP A 394 1.05 -0.38 7.09
C TRP A 394 2.03 -1.10 6.16
N GLY A 395 2.27 -0.54 4.97
CA GLY A 395 3.30 -0.94 4.03
C GLY A 395 3.66 0.22 3.10
N SER A 396 4.81 0.14 2.44
CA SER A 396 5.29 1.22 1.55
C SER A 396 4.73 1.13 0.14
N ASP A 397 4.62 -0.07 -0.42
CA ASP A 397 4.12 -0.32 -1.78
C ASP A 397 4.91 0.45 -2.85
N THR A 398 6.21 0.29 -2.83
CA THR A 398 7.14 0.96 -3.76
C THR A 398 8.17 -0.03 -4.31
N GLY A 399 9.25 0.43 -4.93
CA GLY A 399 10.23 -0.49 -5.53
C GLY A 399 11.66 0.05 -5.59
N THR A 400 11.93 1.18 -4.91
CA THR A 400 13.28 1.78 -4.82
C THR A 400 13.60 2.14 -3.38
N ALA A 401 14.88 2.23 -3.02
CA ALA A 401 15.31 2.61 -1.67
C ALA A 401 14.71 3.95 -1.25
N GLU A 402 14.75 4.95 -2.13
CA GLU A 402 14.21 6.29 -1.89
C GLU A 402 12.69 6.28 -1.73
N GLY A 403 12.00 5.48 -2.55
CA GLY A 403 10.55 5.30 -2.45
C GLY A 403 10.15 4.66 -1.13
N ILE A 404 10.84 3.59 -0.71
CA ILE A 404 10.60 2.88 0.55
C ILE A 404 10.87 3.81 1.73
N TYR A 405 12.01 4.53 1.72
CA TYR A 405 12.35 5.50 2.76
C TYR A 405 11.29 6.60 2.88
N GLY A 406 10.97 7.23 1.74
CA GLY A 406 10.02 8.33 1.70
C GLY A 406 8.63 7.92 2.17
N ALA A 407 8.11 6.77 1.72
CA ALA A 407 6.82 6.22 2.14
C ALA A 407 6.82 5.90 3.65
N THR A 408 7.91 5.34 4.18
CA THR A 408 8.07 5.06 5.62
C THR A 408 8.01 6.33 6.45
N VAL A 409 8.80 7.35 6.09
CA VAL A 409 8.81 8.65 6.79
C VAL A 409 7.43 9.32 6.72
N PHE A 410 6.78 9.24 5.55
CA PHE A 410 5.47 9.83 5.32
C PHE A 410 4.39 9.16 6.17
N THR A 411 4.40 7.83 6.25
CA THR A 411 3.47 7.05 7.08
C THR A 411 3.68 7.32 8.57
N ARG A 412 4.93 7.26 9.06
CA ARG A 412 5.26 7.54 10.47
C ARG A 412 4.82 8.94 10.90
N ARG A 413 5.03 9.94 10.04
CA ARG A 413 4.58 11.32 10.28
C ARG A 413 3.05 11.40 10.32
N CYS A 414 2.36 10.80 9.36
CA CYS A 414 0.91 10.80 9.27
C CYS A 414 0.26 10.15 10.50
N LEU A 415 0.76 8.98 10.91
CA LEU A 415 0.28 8.26 12.09
C LEU A 415 0.54 9.06 13.38
N ALA A 416 1.74 9.65 13.52
CA ALA A 416 2.07 10.48 14.68
C ALA A 416 1.16 11.71 14.80
N GLU A 417 0.83 12.38 13.70
CA GLU A 417 -0.12 13.50 13.70
C GLU A 417 -1.52 13.05 14.14
N ALA A 418 -2.03 11.95 13.59
CA ALA A 418 -3.36 11.43 13.95
C ALA A 418 -3.45 11.05 15.43
N LEU A 419 -2.42 10.38 15.97
CA LEU A 419 -2.36 10.00 17.38
C LEU A 419 -2.19 11.20 18.30
N ALA A 420 -1.33 12.15 17.95
CA ALA A 420 -1.11 13.36 18.74
C ALA A 420 -2.36 14.24 18.81
N GLU A 421 -3.10 14.39 17.70
CA GLU A 421 -4.38 15.10 17.69
C GLU A 421 -5.39 14.48 18.68
N LYS A 422 -5.50 13.14 18.72
CA LYS A 422 -6.38 12.44 19.67
C LYS A 422 -5.95 12.66 21.14
N VAL A 423 -4.64 12.67 21.40
CA VAL A 423 -4.12 12.92 22.75
C VAL A 423 -4.39 14.36 23.18
N ILE A 424 -4.11 15.34 22.33
CA ILE A 424 -4.32 16.77 22.61
C ILE A 424 -5.79 17.08 22.86
N ARG A 425 -6.70 16.39 22.18
CA ARG A 425 -8.15 16.53 22.38
C ARG A 425 -8.68 15.78 23.61
N GLY A 426 -7.83 15.00 24.30
CA GLY A 426 -8.27 14.18 25.44
C GLY A 426 -9.04 12.92 25.07
N GLU A 427 -9.09 12.56 23.81
CA GLU A 427 -9.76 11.35 23.26
C GLU A 427 -8.94 10.08 23.55
N LEU A 428 -7.63 10.22 23.75
CA LEU A 428 -6.68 9.13 23.95
C LEU A 428 -5.60 9.56 24.97
N ARG A 429 -5.19 8.65 25.84
CA ARG A 429 -4.02 8.89 26.71
C ARG A 429 -2.73 8.66 25.94
N GLU A 430 -1.70 9.48 26.18
CA GLU A 430 -0.41 9.40 25.48
C GLU A 430 0.19 7.98 25.52
N LYS A 431 0.19 7.31 26.69
CA LYS A 431 0.67 5.93 26.81
C LYS A 431 0.02 4.94 25.85
N HIS A 432 -1.27 5.14 25.54
CA HIS A 432 -1.99 4.30 24.57
C HIS A 432 -1.62 4.69 23.14
N ALA A 433 -1.40 5.97 22.86
CA ALA A 433 -0.91 6.43 21.55
C ALA A 433 0.46 5.82 21.21
N LEU A 434 1.38 5.79 22.17
CA LEU A 434 2.70 5.15 22.03
C LEU A 434 2.58 3.65 21.75
N HIS A 435 1.67 2.96 22.44
CA HIS A 435 1.41 1.54 22.19
C HIS A 435 0.81 1.29 20.80
N ILE A 436 -0.23 2.05 20.41
CA ILE A 436 -0.87 1.96 19.09
C ILE A 436 0.13 2.21 17.97
N GLY A 437 1.03 3.19 18.13
CA GLY A 437 2.09 3.43 17.16
C GLY A 437 2.96 2.20 16.91
N ARG A 438 3.39 1.50 17.98
CA ARG A 438 4.15 0.24 17.88
C ARG A 438 3.33 -0.87 17.26
N GLN A 439 2.06 -1.01 17.64
CA GLN A 439 1.15 -2.01 17.07
C GLN A 439 1.07 -1.86 15.55
N ILE A 440 0.73 -0.68 15.05
CA ILE A 440 0.53 -0.44 13.61
C ILE A 440 1.82 -0.62 12.81
N MET A 441 2.95 -0.13 13.35
CA MET A 441 4.22 -0.22 12.64
C MET A 441 4.85 -1.62 12.66
N ARG A 442 4.49 -2.49 13.64
CA ARG A 442 5.19 -3.76 13.83
C ARG A 442 4.33 -4.89 14.41
N GLU A 443 3.76 -4.70 15.61
CA GLU A 443 3.25 -5.80 16.42
C GLU A 443 2.05 -6.50 15.77
N ASN A 444 1.17 -5.75 15.09
CA ASN A 444 0.00 -6.29 14.40
C ASN A 444 0.38 -7.22 13.23
N ALA A 445 1.45 -6.89 12.50
CA ALA A 445 1.97 -7.78 11.47
C ALA A 445 2.52 -9.08 12.07
N LEU A 446 3.22 -9.01 13.22
CA LEU A 446 3.72 -10.19 13.94
C LEU A 446 2.60 -11.04 14.55
N GLU A 447 1.46 -10.44 14.90
CA GLU A 447 0.29 -11.16 15.39
C GLU A 447 -0.45 -11.88 14.25
N LEU A 448 -0.67 -11.18 13.13
CA LEU A 448 -1.40 -11.74 11.98
C LEU A 448 -0.58 -12.78 11.21
N PHE A 449 0.74 -12.58 11.10
CA PHE A 449 1.69 -13.43 10.37
C PHE A 449 2.74 -14.01 11.34
N PRO A 450 2.39 -15.02 12.15
CA PRO A 450 3.27 -15.53 13.21
C PRO A 450 4.62 -16.07 12.69
N GLN A 451 4.69 -16.49 11.42
CA GLN A 451 5.90 -16.94 10.74
C GLN A 451 7.01 -15.86 10.70
N LEU A 452 6.64 -14.59 10.76
CA LEU A 452 7.60 -13.48 10.83
C LEU A 452 8.45 -13.53 12.12
N LYS A 453 7.89 -14.02 13.24
CA LYS A 453 8.65 -14.18 14.50
C LYS A 453 9.78 -15.19 14.36
N GLU A 454 9.55 -16.28 13.64
CA GLU A 454 10.57 -17.30 13.38
C GLU A 454 11.72 -16.74 12.51
N ARG A 455 11.40 -15.85 11.57
CA ARG A 455 12.41 -15.17 10.75
C ARG A 455 13.27 -14.21 11.57
N LEU A 456 12.69 -13.54 12.55
CA LEU A 456 13.43 -12.63 13.45
C LEU A 456 14.40 -13.38 14.37
N TRP A 457 14.05 -14.57 14.82
CA TRP A 457 14.90 -15.39 15.71
C TRP A 457 16.07 -16.05 15.01
N ARG A 458 16.03 -16.17 13.68
CA ARG A 458 17.10 -16.76 12.87
C ARG A 458 18.15 -15.75 12.40
N ARG A 459 17.97 -14.49 12.73
CA ARG A 459 18.92 -13.38 12.47
C ARG A 459 19.80 -13.14 13.68
#